data_c3e88d1f73bdba7e2c91bfed91fac32c
#
_entry.id   c3e88d1f73bdba7e2c91bfed91fac32c
#
_cell.length_a   1.000
_cell.length_b   1.000
_cell.length_c   1.000
_cell.angle_alpha   90.00
_cell.angle_beta   90.00
_cell.angle_gamma   90.00
#
_symmetry.space_group_name_H-M   'P 1'
#
loop_
_entity.id
_entity.type
_entity.pdbx_description
1 polymer ?
#
loop_
_entity_poly.entity_id
_entity_poly.type
_entity_poly.pdbx_seq_one_letter_code
_entity_poly.pdbx_strand_id
1 'polypeptide(L)'
;MRILISLFLVMLSVSPLYAYDYNAKDVKKFIQFMQDEHDYNSEILVELFSQIKTEERIKKFFKKAPERTLTWNGCDNKDKNCTNYKKLFVTKNNVTRGLEFWRENDAILKKVEREYKIPAEIIISIIGIESKYGTRTGSFKTFDTLASLSLGPNKGRRAKFYRSELINFLLLCRENNLDPKSIKGSYAGALGKPQFISSSYRNYAIDFNDDAKVDL
;
A
#
# COMPACT_ATOMS: atom_id res chain seq x y z
N MET A 1 6.82 -26.46 -63.43
CA MET A 1 6.62 -25.16 -62.76
C MET A 1 6.49 -25.45 -61.31
N ARG A 2 7.61 -25.35 -60.55
CA ARG A 2 7.66 -25.62 -59.06
C ARG A 2 7.51 -24.30 -58.33
N ILE A 3 6.41 -24.17 -57.57
CA ILE A 3 6.14 -23.00 -56.74
C ILE A 3 6.86 -23.25 -55.40
N LEU A 4 7.90 -22.46 -55.13
CA LEU A 4 8.58 -22.37 -53.84
C LEU A 4 7.75 -21.46 -52.91
N ILE A 5 7.09 -22.05 -51.93
CA ILE A 5 6.43 -21.31 -50.85
C ILE A 5 7.50 -21.00 -49.80
N SER A 6 7.98 -19.76 -49.78
CA SER A 6 8.85 -19.26 -48.73
C SER A 6 8.03 -19.03 -47.46
N LEU A 7 8.23 -19.89 -46.49
CA LEU A 7 7.66 -19.73 -45.14
C LEU A 7 8.44 -18.61 -44.40
N PHE A 8 7.85 -17.42 -44.33
CA PHE A 8 8.41 -16.31 -43.54
C PHE A 8 8.11 -16.58 -42.05
N LEU A 9 9.11 -17.10 -41.34
CA LEU A 9 9.06 -17.30 -39.90
C LEU A 9 9.19 -15.90 -39.24
N VAL A 10 8.06 -15.28 -38.85
CA VAL A 10 8.07 -14.08 -38.06
C VAL A 10 8.50 -14.48 -36.65
N MET A 11 9.80 -14.34 -36.35
CA MET A 11 10.27 -14.34 -34.96
C MET A 11 9.68 -13.12 -34.26
N LEU A 12 8.59 -13.31 -33.54
CA LEU A 12 8.15 -12.39 -32.52
C LEU A 12 9.25 -12.34 -31.44
N SER A 13 10.14 -11.36 -31.53
CA SER A 13 11.04 -11.00 -30.46
C SER A 13 10.18 -10.50 -29.30
N VAL A 14 9.80 -11.39 -28.40
CA VAL A 14 9.31 -11.00 -27.07
C VAL A 14 10.49 -10.33 -26.39
N SER A 15 10.54 -9.00 -26.47
CA SER A 15 11.46 -8.22 -25.63
C SER A 15 11.24 -8.68 -24.20
N PRO A 16 12.28 -9.09 -23.45
CA PRO A 16 12.11 -9.38 -22.06
C PRO A 16 11.62 -8.08 -21.42
N LEU A 17 10.34 -8.04 -21.02
CA LEU A 17 9.90 -7.05 -20.05
C LEU A 17 10.92 -7.15 -18.93
N TYR A 18 11.60 -6.05 -18.64
CA TYR A 18 12.60 -5.97 -17.58
C TYR A 18 11.99 -6.52 -16.30
N ALA A 19 12.16 -7.83 -16.10
CA ALA A 19 11.96 -8.42 -14.78
C ALA A 19 12.92 -7.67 -13.87
N TYR A 20 12.38 -7.10 -12.81
CA TYR A 20 13.17 -6.46 -11.77
C TYR A 20 14.25 -7.46 -11.38
N ASP A 21 15.50 -7.01 -11.42
CA ASP A 21 16.62 -7.82 -10.95
C ASP A 21 16.54 -7.91 -9.42
N TYR A 22 15.51 -8.67 -8.97
CA TYR A 22 15.49 -9.12 -7.60
C TYR A 22 16.74 -9.96 -7.43
N ASN A 23 17.58 -9.60 -6.49
CA ASN A 23 18.67 -10.50 -6.09
C ASN A 23 18.02 -11.86 -5.84
N ALA A 24 18.08 -12.73 -6.83
CA ALA A 24 17.38 -14.02 -6.82
C ALA A 24 17.70 -14.83 -5.54
N LYS A 25 18.89 -14.59 -4.95
CA LYS A 25 19.31 -15.15 -3.68
C LYS A 25 18.50 -14.61 -2.50
N ASP A 26 18.21 -13.29 -2.44
CA ASP A 26 17.44 -12.69 -1.35
C ASP A 26 15.97 -13.11 -1.42
N VAL A 27 15.43 -13.24 -2.64
CA VAL A 27 14.05 -13.74 -2.85
C VAL A 27 13.96 -15.21 -2.43
N LYS A 28 14.90 -16.07 -2.86
CA LYS A 28 14.94 -17.47 -2.46
C LYS A 28 15.01 -17.62 -0.94
N LYS A 29 15.87 -16.86 -0.27
CA LYS A 29 15.96 -16.84 1.19
C LYS A 29 14.67 -16.35 1.85
N PHE A 30 13.97 -15.42 1.23
CA PHE A 30 12.69 -14.94 1.75
C PHE A 30 11.61 -16.01 1.61
N ILE A 31 11.51 -16.67 0.47
CA ILE A 31 10.56 -17.75 0.22
C ILE A 31 10.80 -18.90 1.21
N GLN A 32 12.07 -19.33 1.37
CA GLN A 32 12.43 -20.37 2.33
C GLN A 32 12.02 -19.97 3.76
N PHE A 33 12.33 -18.75 4.18
CA PHE A 33 11.92 -18.22 5.48
C PHE A 33 10.41 -18.25 5.68
N MET A 34 9.64 -17.85 4.67
CA MET A 34 8.17 -17.86 4.75
C MET A 34 7.60 -19.29 4.83
N GLN A 35 8.25 -20.24 4.19
CA GLN A 35 7.89 -21.66 4.29
C GLN A 35 8.23 -22.22 5.68
N ASP A 36 9.43 -21.99 6.18
CA ASP A 36 9.92 -22.59 7.42
C ASP A 36 9.25 -22.00 8.67
N GLU A 37 9.07 -20.67 8.70
CA GLU A 37 8.60 -19.95 9.89
C GLU A 37 7.09 -19.67 9.89
N HIS A 38 6.45 -19.70 8.71
CA HIS A 38 5.05 -19.33 8.56
C HIS A 38 4.20 -20.35 7.82
N ASP A 39 4.75 -21.51 7.48
CA ASP A 39 4.07 -22.58 6.74
C ASP A 39 3.36 -22.03 5.48
N TYR A 40 4.07 -21.14 4.75
CA TYR A 40 3.52 -20.50 3.55
C TYR A 40 3.89 -21.33 2.31
N ASN A 41 2.92 -21.56 1.42
CA ASN A 41 3.16 -22.32 0.20
C ASN A 41 4.20 -21.61 -0.69
N SER A 42 5.36 -22.26 -0.90
CA SER A 42 6.47 -21.72 -1.66
C SER A 42 6.14 -21.52 -3.15
N GLU A 43 5.29 -22.37 -3.74
CA GLU A 43 4.89 -22.27 -5.16
C GLU A 43 4.08 -20.98 -5.40
N ILE A 44 3.17 -20.65 -4.48
CA ILE A 44 2.41 -19.39 -4.51
C ILE A 44 3.36 -18.20 -4.46
N LEU A 45 4.37 -18.25 -3.57
CA LEU A 45 5.34 -17.16 -3.47
C LEU A 45 6.20 -17.05 -4.74
N VAL A 46 6.66 -18.16 -5.30
CA VAL A 46 7.41 -18.16 -6.57
C VAL A 46 6.57 -17.50 -7.67
N GLU A 47 5.30 -17.86 -7.78
CA GLU A 47 4.39 -17.25 -8.75
C GLU A 47 4.21 -15.75 -8.51
N LEU A 48 3.97 -15.33 -7.26
CA LEU A 48 3.84 -13.91 -6.90
C LEU A 48 5.09 -13.12 -7.30
N PHE A 49 6.28 -13.62 -6.95
CA PHE A 49 7.54 -12.96 -7.27
C PHE A 49 7.85 -12.94 -8.77
N SER A 50 7.46 -13.96 -9.53
CA SER A 50 7.65 -13.99 -11.00
C SER A 50 6.87 -12.91 -11.75
N GLN A 51 5.81 -12.39 -11.15
CA GLN A 51 4.90 -11.41 -11.77
C GLN A 51 5.10 -9.98 -11.26
N ILE A 52 6.06 -9.73 -10.39
CA ILE A 52 6.32 -8.39 -9.86
C ILE A 52 6.65 -7.41 -10.99
N LYS A 53 6.02 -6.25 -10.92
CA LYS A 53 6.35 -5.10 -11.76
C LYS A 53 6.98 -4.01 -10.94
N THR A 54 8.17 -3.59 -11.34
CA THR A 54 8.83 -2.45 -10.69
C THR A 54 8.02 -1.19 -10.87
N GLU A 55 7.73 -0.55 -9.77
CA GLU A 55 7.12 0.77 -9.75
C GLU A 55 8.20 1.87 -9.67
N GLU A 56 8.68 2.34 -10.84
CA GLU A 56 9.62 3.47 -10.92
C GLU A 56 9.12 4.73 -10.20
N ARG A 57 7.79 4.88 -10.09
CA ARG A 57 7.16 5.97 -9.35
C ARG A 57 7.52 5.98 -7.86
N ILE A 58 7.77 4.82 -7.25
CA ILE A 58 8.12 4.72 -5.82
C ILE A 58 9.33 5.61 -5.51
N LYS A 59 10.38 5.55 -6.33
CA LYS A 59 11.60 6.35 -6.13
C LYS A 59 11.32 7.86 -6.16
N LYS A 60 10.39 8.30 -7.03
CA LYS A 60 10.02 9.72 -7.14
C LYS A 60 9.30 10.19 -5.88
N PHE A 61 8.39 9.38 -5.33
CA PHE A 61 7.66 9.73 -4.12
C PHE A 61 8.58 9.86 -2.91
N PHE A 62 9.53 8.93 -2.72
CA PHE A 62 10.50 9.03 -1.62
C PHE A 62 11.42 10.26 -1.73
N LYS A 63 11.76 10.70 -2.95
CA LYS A 63 12.57 11.92 -3.15
C LYS A 63 11.80 13.20 -2.88
N LYS A 64 10.50 13.22 -3.14
CA LYS A 64 9.62 14.39 -3.03
C LYS A 64 8.55 14.21 -1.95
N ALA A 65 8.88 13.53 -0.85
CA ALA A 65 7.94 13.32 0.24
C ALA A 65 7.40 14.68 0.74
N PRO A 66 6.09 14.94 0.65
CA PRO A 66 5.49 16.24 1.02
C PRO A 66 5.78 16.63 2.46
N GLU A 67 5.96 15.65 3.34
CA GLU A 67 6.20 15.81 4.76
C GLU A 67 7.48 16.63 5.05
N ARG A 68 8.41 16.69 4.10
CA ARG A 68 9.65 17.47 4.26
C ARG A 68 9.45 18.97 4.21
N THR A 69 8.34 19.42 3.64
CA THR A 69 8.02 20.83 3.45
C THR A 69 6.83 21.29 4.25
N LEU A 70 6.17 20.37 4.97
CA LEU A 70 5.02 20.68 5.81
C LEU A 70 5.46 21.34 7.11
N THR A 71 4.83 22.47 7.46
CA THR A 71 5.01 23.11 8.74
C THR A 71 3.65 23.33 9.43
N TRP A 72 3.64 23.16 10.74
CA TRP A 72 2.44 23.36 11.55
C TRP A 72 2.13 24.85 11.80
N ASN A 73 3.17 25.62 12.03
CA ASN A 73 3.06 27.04 12.42
C ASN A 73 2.86 28.01 11.25
N GLY A 74 2.74 27.48 10.05
CA GLY A 74 2.67 28.28 8.83
C GLY A 74 4.05 28.56 8.22
N CYS A 75 4.01 29.19 7.05
CA CYS A 75 5.20 29.47 6.27
C CYS A 75 5.55 30.94 6.39
N ASP A 76 6.83 31.22 6.67
CA ASP A 76 7.34 32.57 6.47
C ASP A 76 7.35 32.91 4.97
N ASN A 77 7.07 34.17 4.63
CA ASN A 77 7.03 34.63 3.23
C ASN A 77 8.35 34.43 2.48
N LYS A 78 9.42 34.06 3.18
CA LYS A 78 10.76 33.85 2.63
C LYS A 78 11.01 32.40 2.18
N ASP A 79 10.25 31.41 2.71
CA ASP A 79 10.44 30.00 2.34
C ASP A 79 9.42 29.56 1.29
N LYS A 80 9.86 29.61 0.03
CA LYS A 80 9.05 29.19 -1.13
C LYS A 80 8.71 27.70 -1.14
N ASN A 81 9.38 26.86 -0.33
CA ASN A 81 9.18 25.41 -0.27
C ASN A 81 8.32 24.99 0.92
N CYS A 82 7.90 25.92 1.73
CA CYS A 82 7.08 25.65 2.89
C CYS A 82 5.61 25.46 2.51
N THR A 83 4.96 24.46 3.10
CA THR A 83 3.53 24.21 2.95
C THR A 83 2.84 24.27 4.31
N ASN A 84 1.85 25.15 4.47
CA ASN A 84 1.07 25.25 5.68
C ASN A 84 0.12 24.05 5.82
N TYR A 85 0.36 23.21 6.85
CA TYR A 85 -0.41 22.00 7.12
C TYR A 85 -1.91 22.29 7.29
N LYS A 86 -2.28 23.30 8.09
CA LYS A 86 -3.67 23.68 8.34
C LYS A 86 -4.39 24.07 7.04
N LYS A 87 -3.77 24.89 6.20
CA LYS A 87 -4.36 25.30 4.91
C LYS A 87 -4.54 24.12 3.94
N LEU A 88 -3.70 23.10 4.06
CA LEU A 88 -3.80 21.92 3.21
C LEU A 88 -4.98 21.01 3.57
N PHE A 89 -5.26 20.86 4.85
CA PHE A 89 -6.26 19.91 5.33
C PHE A 89 -7.58 20.56 5.76
N VAL A 90 -7.55 21.74 6.38
CA VAL A 90 -8.74 22.43 6.86
C VAL A 90 -9.28 23.36 5.75
N THR A 91 -9.90 22.77 4.74
CA THR A 91 -10.56 23.50 3.64
C THR A 91 -12.06 23.29 3.71
N LYS A 92 -12.85 24.24 3.14
CA LYS A 92 -14.31 24.10 3.05
C LYS A 92 -14.71 22.76 2.44
N ASN A 93 -14.05 22.37 1.35
CA ASN A 93 -14.33 21.10 0.67
C ASN A 93 -14.05 19.88 1.56
N ASN A 94 -12.93 19.85 2.28
CA ASN A 94 -12.64 18.73 3.17
C ASN A 94 -13.62 18.66 4.34
N VAL A 95 -14.03 19.81 4.89
CA VAL A 95 -15.04 19.86 5.95
C VAL A 95 -16.39 19.35 5.45
N THR A 96 -16.84 19.79 4.25
CA THR A 96 -18.09 19.30 3.66
C THR A 96 -18.07 17.79 3.48
N ARG A 97 -16.98 17.25 2.93
CA ARG A 97 -16.80 15.78 2.75
C ARG A 97 -16.75 15.04 4.09
N GLY A 98 -16.17 15.65 5.10
CA GLY A 98 -16.18 15.08 6.45
C GLY A 98 -17.58 14.98 7.05
N LEU A 99 -18.43 15.98 6.82
CA LEU A 99 -19.84 15.95 7.24
C LEU A 99 -20.66 14.92 6.44
N GLU A 100 -20.37 14.74 5.15
CA GLU A 100 -20.98 13.69 4.33
C GLU A 100 -20.59 12.30 4.85
N PHE A 101 -19.30 12.07 5.05
CA PHE A 101 -18.78 10.83 5.63
C PHE A 101 -19.38 10.53 7.01
N TRP A 102 -19.53 11.56 7.85
CA TRP A 102 -20.19 11.40 9.16
C TRP A 102 -21.62 10.90 9.01
N ARG A 103 -22.43 11.53 8.16
CA ARG A 103 -23.84 11.17 7.94
C ARG A 103 -23.98 9.74 7.41
N GLU A 104 -23.11 9.37 6.47
CA GLU A 104 -23.09 8.03 5.88
C GLU A 104 -22.71 6.93 6.89
N ASN A 105 -21.89 7.28 7.90
CA ASN A 105 -21.36 6.33 8.88
C ASN A 105 -21.88 6.58 10.32
N ASP A 106 -22.95 7.36 10.49
CA ASP A 106 -23.41 7.84 11.80
C ASP A 106 -23.70 6.69 12.78
N ALA A 107 -24.33 5.62 12.33
CA ALA A 107 -24.69 4.48 13.18
C ALA A 107 -23.45 3.77 13.74
N ILE A 108 -22.45 3.51 12.89
CA ILE A 108 -21.21 2.84 13.31
C ILE A 108 -20.34 3.76 14.17
N LEU A 109 -20.27 5.05 13.85
CA LEU A 109 -19.54 6.03 14.66
C LEU A 109 -20.11 6.15 16.06
N LYS A 110 -21.42 6.19 16.21
CA LYS A 110 -22.11 6.17 17.52
C LYS A 110 -21.86 4.86 18.30
N LYS A 111 -21.78 3.71 17.60
CA LYS A 111 -21.43 2.42 18.24
C LYS A 111 -20.00 2.50 18.79
N VAL A 112 -19.04 2.95 17.97
CA VAL A 112 -17.62 3.12 18.36
C VAL A 112 -17.49 4.10 19.52
N GLU A 113 -18.18 5.25 19.49
CA GLU A 113 -18.11 6.24 20.58
C GLU A 113 -18.66 5.66 21.89
N ARG A 114 -19.74 4.92 21.87
CA ARG A 114 -20.28 4.24 23.07
C ARG A 114 -19.31 3.21 23.63
N GLU A 115 -18.66 2.43 22.75
CA GLU A 115 -17.81 1.30 23.15
C GLU A 115 -16.41 1.76 23.58
N TYR A 116 -15.78 2.58 22.76
CA TYR A 116 -14.37 3.01 22.98
C TYR A 116 -14.22 4.39 23.62
N LYS A 117 -15.31 5.12 23.84
CA LYS A 117 -15.29 6.50 24.40
C LYS A 117 -14.47 7.48 23.58
N ILE A 118 -14.32 7.25 22.29
CA ILE A 118 -13.61 8.13 21.35
C ILE A 118 -14.66 8.94 20.58
N PRO A 119 -14.63 10.28 20.66
CA PRO A 119 -15.56 11.13 19.91
C PRO A 119 -15.46 10.90 18.41
N ALA A 120 -16.61 10.88 17.72
CA ALA A 120 -16.70 10.63 16.28
C ALA A 120 -15.82 11.59 15.45
N GLU A 121 -15.70 12.86 15.90
CA GLU A 121 -14.90 13.89 15.25
C GLU A 121 -13.42 13.51 15.13
N ILE A 122 -12.88 12.81 16.14
CA ILE A 122 -11.49 12.35 16.12
C ILE A 122 -11.28 11.32 15.01
N ILE A 123 -12.17 10.34 14.94
CA ILE A 123 -12.10 9.27 13.91
C ILE A 123 -12.22 9.87 12.52
N ILE A 124 -13.23 10.72 12.30
CA ILE A 124 -13.49 11.36 11.02
C ILE A 124 -12.29 12.23 10.60
N SER A 125 -11.70 12.96 11.54
CA SER A 125 -10.54 13.82 11.27
C SER A 125 -9.33 13.00 10.84
N ILE A 126 -9.06 11.88 11.49
CA ILE A 126 -7.97 10.97 11.13
C ILE A 126 -8.21 10.42 9.71
N ILE A 127 -9.39 9.85 9.44
CA ILE A 127 -9.73 9.31 8.11
C ILE A 127 -9.67 10.40 7.03
N GLY A 128 -10.06 11.64 7.39
CA GLY A 128 -9.96 12.78 6.48
C GLY A 128 -8.53 13.14 6.10
N ILE A 129 -7.60 13.08 7.05
CA ILE A 129 -6.18 13.36 6.83
C ILE A 129 -5.52 12.21 6.06
N GLU A 130 -5.74 10.96 6.48
CA GLU A 130 -5.06 9.79 5.95
C GLU A 130 -5.46 9.48 4.50
N SER A 131 -6.75 9.47 4.20
CA SER A 131 -7.23 9.01 2.89
C SER A 131 -8.24 9.91 2.21
N LYS A 132 -8.47 11.13 2.73
CA LYS A 132 -9.57 12.00 2.29
C LYS A 132 -10.91 11.25 2.23
N TYR A 133 -11.25 10.66 3.37
CA TYR A 133 -12.50 9.88 3.53
C TYR A 133 -12.58 8.68 2.56
N GLY A 134 -11.47 7.96 2.39
CA GLY A 134 -11.37 6.78 1.52
C GLY A 134 -11.21 7.06 0.02
N THR A 135 -11.13 8.32 -0.41
CA THR A 135 -10.94 8.64 -1.84
C THR A 135 -9.50 8.59 -2.31
N ARG A 136 -8.55 8.50 -1.37
CA ARG A 136 -7.11 8.45 -1.64
C ARG A 136 -6.42 7.38 -0.80
N THR A 137 -6.72 6.13 -1.07
CA THR A 137 -6.15 4.97 -0.37
C THR A 137 -4.85 4.45 -0.99
N GLY A 138 -4.43 5.04 -2.12
CA GLY A 138 -3.25 4.63 -2.86
C GLY A 138 -3.57 3.88 -4.16
N SER A 139 -2.59 3.83 -5.04
CA SER A 139 -2.72 3.19 -6.37
C SER A 139 -1.56 2.24 -6.69
N PHE A 140 -0.70 1.99 -5.73
CA PHE A 140 0.44 1.09 -5.88
C PHE A 140 0.03 -0.32 -5.48
N LYS A 141 0.44 -1.32 -6.23
CA LYS A 141 0.29 -2.71 -5.81
C LYS A 141 1.12 -2.93 -4.57
N THR A 142 0.47 -3.29 -3.46
CA THR A 142 1.11 -3.34 -2.15
C THR A 142 2.20 -4.40 -2.08
N PHE A 143 1.95 -5.58 -2.67
CA PHE A 143 2.96 -6.64 -2.76
C PHE A 143 4.21 -6.16 -3.50
N ASP A 144 4.05 -5.61 -4.71
CA ASP A 144 5.16 -5.12 -5.54
C ASP A 144 5.95 -4.01 -4.83
N THR A 145 5.22 -3.12 -4.13
CA THR A 145 5.80 -2.02 -3.33
C THR A 145 6.66 -2.55 -2.19
N LEU A 146 6.10 -3.38 -1.34
CA LEU A 146 6.81 -3.90 -0.15
C LEU A 146 7.98 -4.81 -0.55
N ALA A 147 7.80 -5.64 -1.57
CA ALA A 147 8.88 -6.46 -2.12
C ALA A 147 10.02 -5.60 -2.68
N SER A 148 9.69 -4.54 -3.45
CA SER A 148 10.70 -3.61 -3.98
C SER A 148 11.49 -2.89 -2.89
N LEU A 149 10.82 -2.45 -1.83
CA LEU A 149 11.43 -1.70 -0.72
C LEU A 149 12.25 -2.59 0.22
N SER A 150 11.93 -3.88 0.31
CA SER A 150 12.59 -4.84 1.21
C SER A 150 13.67 -5.68 0.54
N LEU A 151 13.40 -6.20 -0.65
CA LEU A 151 14.24 -7.19 -1.33
C LEU A 151 14.86 -6.66 -2.62
N GLY A 152 14.40 -5.52 -3.12
CA GLY A 152 14.90 -4.92 -4.35
C GLY A 152 16.36 -4.44 -4.25
N PRO A 153 17.04 -4.21 -5.39
CA PRO A 153 18.46 -3.81 -5.42
C PRO A 153 18.72 -2.45 -4.77
N ASN A 154 17.74 -1.57 -4.79
CA ASN A 154 17.82 -0.22 -4.22
C ASN A 154 17.15 -0.10 -2.84
N LYS A 155 17.20 -1.15 -2.05
CA LYS A 155 16.66 -1.16 -0.68
C LYS A 155 17.42 -0.17 0.22
N GLY A 156 16.66 0.74 0.83
CA GLY A 156 17.20 1.77 1.72
C GLY A 156 17.43 1.26 3.16
N ARG A 157 17.79 2.20 4.05
CA ARG A 157 17.98 1.92 5.49
C ARG A 157 16.79 1.24 6.17
N ARG A 158 15.56 1.40 5.66
CA ARG A 158 14.33 0.83 6.20
C ARG A 158 13.97 -0.55 5.61
N ALA A 159 14.90 -1.18 4.87
CA ALA A 159 14.61 -2.47 4.22
C ALA A 159 14.15 -3.55 5.20
N LYS A 160 14.72 -3.61 6.40
CA LYS A 160 14.27 -4.55 7.46
C LYS A 160 12.84 -4.30 7.88
N PHE A 161 12.45 -3.05 8.04
CA PHE A 161 11.07 -2.65 8.34
C PHE A 161 10.12 -3.10 7.21
N TYR A 162 10.42 -2.79 5.96
CA TYR A 162 9.58 -3.21 4.84
C TYR A 162 9.55 -4.73 4.65
N ARG A 163 10.62 -5.44 5.02
CA ARG A 163 10.60 -6.91 5.04
C ARG A 163 9.60 -7.44 6.07
N SER A 164 9.56 -6.87 7.26
CA SER A 164 8.55 -7.20 8.26
C SER A 164 7.14 -6.91 7.76
N GLU A 165 6.95 -5.76 7.11
CA GLU A 165 5.64 -5.41 6.55
C GLU A 165 5.23 -6.31 5.37
N LEU A 166 6.17 -6.78 4.54
CA LEU A 166 5.90 -7.75 3.49
C LEU A 166 5.44 -9.10 4.06
N ILE A 167 6.09 -9.57 5.14
CA ILE A 167 5.68 -10.78 5.86
C ILE A 167 4.25 -10.59 6.39
N ASN A 168 4.00 -9.50 7.13
CA ASN A 168 2.67 -9.21 7.67
C ASN A 168 1.61 -9.05 6.58
N PHE A 169 1.95 -8.47 5.44
CA PHE A 169 1.04 -8.34 4.30
C PHE A 169 0.61 -9.69 3.72
N LEU A 170 1.58 -10.59 3.51
CA LEU A 170 1.28 -11.93 3.02
C LEU A 170 0.44 -12.75 4.01
N LEU A 171 0.74 -12.63 5.31
CA LEU A 171 -0.04 -13.26 6.36
C LEU A 171 -1.45 -12.67 6.46
N LEU A 172 -1.58 -11.34 6.40
CA LEU A 172 -2.88 -10.65 6.35
C LEU A 172 -3.74 -11.14 5.18
N CYS A 173 -3.14 -11.24 3.99
CA CYS A 173 -3.85 -11.74 2.81
C CYS A 173 -4.32 -13.20 3.01
N ARG A 174 -3.49 -14.06 3.55
CA ARG A 174 -3.83 -15.46 3.84
C ARG A 174 -4.95 -15.56 4.90
N GLU A 175 -4.83 -14.83 5.99
CA GLU A 175 -5.78 -14.83 7.11
C GLU A 175 -7.17 -14.36 6.70
N ASN A 176 -7.25 -13.44 5.73
CA ASN A 176 -8.52 -12.86 5.26
C ASN A 176 -8.93 -13.34 3.85
N ASN A 177 -8.28 -14.37 3.32
CA ASN A 177 -8.52 -14.91 1.98
C ASN A 177 -8.51 -13.85 0.87
N LEU A 178 -7.52 -12.94 0.92
CA LEU A 178 -7.34 -11.86 -0.05
C LEU A 178 -6.26 -12.24 -1.09
N ASP A 179 -6.46 -11.81 -2.34
CA ASP A 179 -5.42 -11.95 -3.37
C ASP A 179 -4.36 -10.85 -3.21
N PRO A 180 -3.10 -11.20 -2.88
CA PRO A 180 -2.02 -10.23 -2.72
C PRO A 180 -1.77 -9.36 -3.95
N LYS A 181 -2.11 -9.84 -5.16
CA LYS A 181 -1.92 -9.10 -6.43
C LYS A 181 -2.95 -8.00 -6.63
N SER A 182 -4.12 -8.13 -6.01
CA SER A 182 -5.25 -7.20 -6.15
C SER A 182 -5.15 -5.99 -5.23
N ILE A 183 -4.51 -6.14 -4.07
CA ILE A 183 -4.48 -5.12 -3.01
C ILE A 183 -3.60 -3.94 -3.42
N LYS A 184 -4.20 -2.75 -3.33
CA LYS A 184 -3.53 -1.47 -3.59
C LYS A 184 -3.40 -0.66 -2.31
N GLY A 185 -2.33 0.11 -2.24
CA GLY A 185 -2.03 0.98 -1.12
C GLY A 185 -1.17 2.18 -1.52
N SER A 186 -0.58 2.83 -0.52
CA SER A 186 0.33 3.96 -0.73
C SER A 186 1.68 3.49 -1.31
N TYR A 187 2.50 4.45 -1.73
CA TYR A 187 3.88 4.21 -2.20
C TYR A 187 4.81 3.59 -1.12
N ALA A 188 4.37 3.58 0.13
CA ALA A 188 5.07 2.97 1.27
C ALA A 188 4.36 1.72 1.82
N GLY A 189 3.28 1.26 1.17
CA GLY A 189 2.57 0.03 1.52
C GLY A 189 1.48 0.21 2.59
N ALA A 190 1.05 1.44 2.87
CA ALA A 190 -0.09 1.69 3.76
C ALA A 190 -1.42 1.38 3.04
N LEU A 191 -2.39 0.85 3.76
CA LEU A 191 -3.61 0.23 3.25
C LEU A 191 -4.88 0.93 3.72
N GLY A 192 -5.88 0.94 2.86
CA GLY A 192 -7.26 1.27 3.18
C GLY A 192 -7.53 2.71 3.62
N LYS A 193 -8.70 2.94 4.18
CA LYS A 193 -9.12 4.27 4.66
C LYS A 193 -8.24 4.80 5.79
N PRO A 194 -7.79 3.98 6.78
CA PRO A 194 -6.96 4.43 7.88
C PRO A 194 -5.47 4.54 7.52
N GLN A 195 -5.06 4.15 6.31
CA GLN A 195 -3.65 4.09 5.89
C GLN A 195 -2.78 3.30 6.87
N PHE A 196 -3.28 2.18 7.34
CA PHE A 196 -2.54 1.27 8.22
C PHE A 196 -1.47 0.51 7.43
N ILE A 197 -0.31 0.31 8.05
CA ILE A 197 0.66 -0.69 7.59
C ILE A 197 0.15 -2.10 7.91
N SER A 198 0.66 -3.10 7.22
CA SER A 198 0.15 -4.48 7.31
C SER A 198 0.19 -5.06 8.72
N SER A 199 1.26 -4.77 9.48
CA SER A 199 1.38 -5.16 10.88
C SER A 199 0.32 -4.50 11.77
N SER A 200 -0.05 -3.24 11.49
CA SER A 200 -1.11 -2.55 12.23
C SER A 200 -2.48 -3.17 11.95
N TYR A 201 -2.77 -3.54 10.71
CA TYR A 201 -3.99 -4.28 10.39
C TYR A 201 -4.10 -5.57 11.19
N ARG A 202 -3.06 -6.40 11.16
CA ARG A 202 -3.08 -7.70 11.86
C ARG A 202 -3.19 -7.57 13.38
N ASN A 203 -2.66 -6.50 13.96
CA ASN A 203 -2.63 -6.32 15.41
C ASN A 203 -3.84 -5.54 15.95
N TYR A 204 -4.46 -4.67 15.18
CA TYR A 204 -5.43 -3.70 15.70
C TYR A 204 -6.75 -3.66 14.95
N ALA A 205 -6.81 -4.08 13.70
CA ALA A 205 -8.06 -4.10 12.97
C ALA A 205 -8.95 -5.25 13.46
N ILE A 206 -10.23 -4.98 13.62
CA ILE A 206 -11.24 -5.93 14.07
C ILE A 206 -12.39 -5.98 13.09
N ASP A 207 -13.05 -7.12 13.03
CA ASP A 207 -14.36 -7.25 12.42
C ASP A 207 -15.40 -6.59 13.34
N PHE A 208 -15.81 -5.37 12.98
CA PHE A 208 -16.68 -4.56 13.82
C PHE A 208 -18.17 -4.71 13.47
N ASN A 209 -18.48 -5.29 12.31
CA ASN A 209 -19.83 -5.55 11.82
C ASN A 209 -20.25 -7.03 11.93
N ASP A 210 -19.35 -7.87 12.46
CA ASP A 210 -19.55 -9.31 12.69
C ASP A 210 -19.86 -10.11 11.39
N ASP A 211 -19.26 -9.69 10.25
CA ASP A 211 -19.39 -10.38 8.96
C ASP A 211 -18.26 -11.40 8.68
N ALA A 212 -17.42 -11.67 9.67
CA ALA A 212 -16.25 -12.54 9.62
C ALA A 212 -15.12 -12.03 8.69
N LYS A 213 -15.06 -10.71 8.44
CA LYS A 213 -14.02 -10.07 7.64
C LYS A 213 -13.47 -8.84 8.33
N VAL A 214 -12.18 -8.61 8.11
CA VAL A 214 -11.54 -7.35 8.47
C VAL A 214 -11.41 -6.52 7.19
N ASP A 215 -12.20 -5.47 7.07
CA ASP A 215 -12.20 -4.60 5.89
C ASP A 215 -10.89 -3.81 5.74
N LEU A 216 -10.43 -3.65 4.47
CA LEU A 216 -9.23 -2.88 4.10
C LEU A 216 -9.54 -1.46 3.65
#